data_f9de8402e4a60f3af87781ee6cd2ee45
#
_entry.id   f9de8402e4a60f3af87781ee6cd2ee45
#
_cell.length_a   1.000
_cell.length_b   1.000
_cell.length_c   1.000
_cell.angle_alpha   90.00
_cell.angle_beta   90.00
_cell.angle_gamma   90.00
#
_symmetry.space_group_name_H-M   'P 1'
#
loop_
_entity.id
_entity.type
_entity.pdbx_description
1 polymer ?
#
loop_
_entity_poly.entity_id
_entity_poly.type
_entity_poly.pdbx_seq_one_letter_code
_entity_poly.pdbx_strand_id
1 'polypeptide(L)'
;MTTTRRAMIHKLAGALLAGTAVPAFAQQGPDAPYNPHPATRLGMAQEGPDTPKLTIYMDDALSEQEAIRIKQIGINWVDLQNVPAQPWGMDYLQPRVDALKKHTMHIGIMMIRWSYKGGMDPDMDQIVRGGPSRDAEIEKIKQTIVNCGKLGVPVVEWNFYNHRAVDGYKSVPGRGGAVYDEFNYARMKTLPPLPGEPPQSYEDTWKNIAYFLKAVVPVAEKNHVVLSVHPNDPPPPMSRGSAQVLNSFSDWKRLVETVNSPSNCMTWDCGVTRELGEDPVTVGNWLASRNRIGQVHFRNVVTRKPREDYTEVFPDNGDDDMYEVIRLLVKNNYRRLIFPEHPRGLDIDKLLPK
;
A
#
# COMPACT_ATOMS: atom_id res chain seq x y z
N MET A 1 -43.43 -7.46 -25.59
CA MET A 1 -42.91 -8.83 -25.76
C MET A 1 -41.65 -8.98 -24.93
N THR A 2 -41.78 -9.56 -23.77
CA THR A 2 -40.66 -9.75 -22.81
C THR A 2 -39.96 -11.05 -23.15
N THR A 3 -38.77 -10.94 -23.71
CA THR A 3 -37.88 -12.10 -23.94
C THR A 3 -37.35 -12.56 -22.59
N THR A 4 -37.67 -13.76 -22.19
CA THR A 4 -37.22 -14.33 -20.92
C THR A 4 -35.68 -14.63 -20.95
N ARG A 5 -35.01 -14.48 -19.80
CA ARG A 5 -33.58 -14.78 -19.61
C ARG A 5 -33.14 -16.13 -20.20
N ARG A 6 -34.00 -17.13 -20.20
CA ARG A 6 -33.76 -18.46 -20.77
C ARG A 6 -33.57 -18.45 -22.31
N ALA A 7 -34.32 -17.62 -23.02
CA ALA A 7 -34.22 -17.49 -24.48
C ALA A 7 -32.92 -16.77 -24.90
N MET A 8 -32.37 -15.92 -24.02
CA MET A 8 -31.09 -15.23 -24.27
C MET A 8 -29.88 -16.17 -24.10
N ILE A 9 -29.94 -17.09 -23.14
CA ILE A 9 -28.88 -18.11 -22.93
C ILE A 9 -28.81 -19.09 -24.08
N HIS A 10 -29.94 -19.55 -24.63
CA HIS A 10 -29.94 -20.44 -25.78
C HIS A 10 -29.49 -19.79 -27.10
N LYS A 11 -29.69 -18.48 -27.27
CA LYS A 11 -29.17 -17.75 -28.44
C LYS A 11 -27.66 -17.51 -28.35
N LEU A 12 -27.11 -17.31 -27.15
CA LEU A 12 -25.66 -17.22 -26.94
C LEU A 12 -24.96 -18.55 -27.10
N ALA A 13 -25.56 -19.66 -26.70
CA ALA A 13 -25.00 -20.99 -26.89
C ALA A 13 -24.97 -21.42 -28.39
N GLY A 14 -25.96 -21.00 -29.17
CA GLY A 14 -26.01 -21.28 -30.61
C GLY A 14 -25.01 -20.49 -31.46
N ALA A 15 -24.60 -19.32 -31.02
CA ALA A 15 -23.60 -18.49 -31.71
C ALA A 15 -22.14 -18.92 -31.45
N LEU A 16 -21.90 -19.68 -30.38
CA LEU A 16 -20.59 -20.21 -30.03
C LEU A 16 -20.18 -21.51 -30.75
N LEU A 17 -21.12 -22.13 -31.50
CA LEU A 17 -20.89 -23.40 -32.24
C LEU A 17 -20.55 -23.23 -33.71
N ALA A 18 -20.53 -22.02 -34.23
CA ALA A 18 -20.17 -21.74 -35.62
C ALA A 18 -18.73 -21.18 -35.70
N GLY A 19 -17.76 -22.08 -35.78
CA GLY A 19 -16.52 -21.80 -36.49
C GLY A 19 -15.41 -21.05 -35.82
N THR A 20 -15.24 -21.13 -34.49
CA THR A 20 -13.97 -20.77 -33.84
C THR A 20 -13.23 -22.02 -33.42
N ALA A 21 -12.01 -22.20 -33.94
CA ALA A 21 -11.10 -23.24 -33.47
C ALA A 21 -11.00 -23.16 -31.94
N VAL A 22 -11.34 -24.26 -31.26
CA VAL A 22 -11.13 -24.40 -29.80
C VAL A 22 -9.65 -24.10 -29.52
N PRO A 23 -9.32 -23.21 -28.61
CA PRO A 23 -7.92 -22.96 -28.27
C PRO A 23 -7.22 -24.27 -27.94
N ALA A 24 -5.97 -24.41 -28.36
CA ALA A 24 -5.17 -25.64 -28.25
C ALA A 24 -5.08 -26.24 -26.83
N PHE A 25 -5.53 -25.52 -25.81
CA PHE A 25 -5.64 -25.96 -24.42
C PHE A 25 -6.63 -27.11 -24.19
N ALA A 26 -7.66 -27.26 -25.04
CA ALA A 26 -8.68 -28.29 -24.87
C ALA A 26 -8.27 -29.66 -25.45
N GLN A 27 -7.11 -29.73 -26.09
CA GLN A 27 -6.64 -30.96 -26.75
C GLN A 27 -5.48 -31.66 -26.04
N GLN A 28 -4.98 -31.10 -24.93
CA GLN A 28 -3.95 -31.75 -24.14
C GLN A 28 -4.62 -32.64 -23.08
N GLY A 29 -4.37 -33.93 -23.15
CA GLY A 29 -4.81 -34.87 -22.10
C GLY A 29 -4.14 -34.56 -20.76
N PRO A 30 -4.66 -35.12 -19.65
CA PRO A 30 -4.17 -34.85 -18.30
C PRO A 30 -2.69 -35.19 -18.07
N ASP A 31 -2.07 -35.99 -18.93
CA ASP A 31 -0.67 -36.43 -18.84
C ASP A 31 0.28 -35.71 -19.80
N ALA A 32 -0.17 -34.68 -20.50
CA ALA A 32 0.74 -33.90 -21.34
C ALA A 32 1.72 -33.11 -20.43
N PRO A 33 3.05 -33.21 -20.70
CA PRO A 33 4.00 -32.45 -19.91
C PRO A 33 3.67 -30.95 -19.98
N TYR A 34 3.57 -30.32 -18.83
CA TYR A 34 3.37 -28.85 -18.74
C TYR A 34 4.50 -28.18 -19.55
N ASN A 35 4.12 -27.64 -20.70
CA ASN A 35 5.02 -26.83 -21.48
C ASN A 35 4.80 -25.37 -21.14
N PRO A 36 5.67 -24.74 -20.30
CA PRO A 36 5.59 -23.34 -20.01
C PRO A 36 5.94 -22.58 -21.29
N HIS A 37 4.96 -22.38 -22.16
CA HIS A 37 5.18 -21.49 -23.27
C HIS A 37 5.44 -20.10 -22.76
N PRO A 38 6.54 -19.50 -23.20
CA PRO A 38 6.83 -18.12 -22.87
C PRO A 38 5.63 -17.24 -23.24
N ALA A 39 5.48 -16.17 -22.51
CA ALA A 39 4.41 -15.19 -22.52
C ALA A 39 3.94 -14.65 -23.89
N THR A 40 4.55 -15.06 -24.98
CA THR A 40 4.18 -14.70 -26.35
C THR A 40 2.76 -15.10 -26.76
N ARG A 41 2.07 -15.95 -25.98
CA ARG A 41 0.73 -16.45 -26.37
C ARG A 41 -0.43 -15.57 -25.95
N LEU A 42 -0.32 -14.74 -24.93
CA LEU A 42 -1.44 -13.95 -24.42
C LEU A 42 -1.12 -12.46 -24.30
N GLY A 43 0.02 -12.00 -24.82
CA GLY A 43 0.39 -10.59 -24.65
C GLY A 43 0.52 -10.19 -23.19
N MET A 44 0.88 -11.12 -22.29
CA MET A 44 1.21 -10.76 -20.92
C MET A 44 2.37 -9.76 -20.95
N ALA A 45 2.08 -8.55 -20.56
CA ALA A 45 3.09 -7.51 -20.43
C ALA A 45 4.17 -8.01 -19.46
N GLN A 46 5.40 -8.14 -19.95
CA GLN A 46 6.53 -8.41 -19.07
C GLN A 46 6.86 -7.13 -18.31
N GLU A 47 7.21 -7.28 -17.04
CA GLU A 47 7.74 -6.18 -16.28
C GLU A 47 8.99 -5.63 -16.96
N GLY A 48 8.97 -4.35 -17.28
CA GLY A 48 10.06 -3.63 -17.93
C GLY A 48 10.39 -2.33 -17.21
N PRO A 49 11.40 -1.60 -17.67
CA PRO A 49 11.76 -0.32 -17.04
C PRO A 49 10.62 0.70 -17.04
N ASP A 50 9.71 0.59 -17.99
CA ASP A 50 8.64 1.55 -18.24
C ASP A 50 7.26 1.09 -17.74
N THR A 51 7.17 -0.06 -17.07
CA THR A 51 5.93 -0.58 -16.50
C THR A 51 5.87 -0.36 -14.99
N PRO A 52 4.68 -0.24 -14.39
CA PRO A 52 4.52 -0.39 -12.95
C PRO A 52 5.09 -1.73 -12.46
N LYS A 53 5.58 -1.77 -11.22
CA LYS A 53 6.14 -2.96 -10.60
C LYS A 53 5.15 -3.48 -9.57
N LEU A 54 4.78 -4.75 -9.69
CA LEU A 54 4.01 -5.40 -8.63
C LEU A 54 4.92 -5.70 -7.45
N THR A 55 4.44 -5.40 -6.27
CA THR A 55 5.14 -5.73 -5.02
C THR A 55 4.21 -6.47 -4.07
N ILE A 56 4.77 -7.25 -3.19
CA ILE A 56 4.05 -7.97 -2.15
C ILE A 56 4.85 -7.94 -0.87
N TYR A 57 4.16 -8.10 0.26
CA TYR A 57 4.76 -8.29 1.56
C TYR A 57 5.76 -9.45 1.56
N MET A 58 6.90 -9.24 2.23
CA MET A 58 7.83 -10.30 2.62
C MET A 58 8.37 -10.00 4.02
N ASP A 59 8.41 -11.03 4.87
CA ASP A 59 8.97 -10.91 6.21
C ASP A 59 10.49 -10.71 6.17
N ASP A 60 11.02 -9.91 7.09
CA ASP A 60 12.46 -9.65 7.23
C ASP A 60 13.32 -10.90 7.51
N ALA A 61 12.72 -11.99 7.95
CA ALA A 61 13.37 -13.29 8.08
C ALA A 61 13.86 -13.86 6.73
N LEU A 62 13.34 -13.34 5.60
CA LEU A 62 13.76 -13.68 4.24
C LEU A 62 13.77 -15.18 3.96
N SER A 63 12.67 -15.86 4.26
CA SER A 63 12.52 -17.28 3.98
C SER A 63 12.77 -17.57 2.49
N GLU A 64 13.70 -18.46 2.18
CA GLU A 64 14.00 -18.89 0.81
C GLU A 64 12.74 -19.45 0.12
N GLN A 65 11.95 -20.23 0.87
CA GLN A 65 10.71 -20.81 0.35
C GLN A 65 9.68 -19.72 0.01
N GLU A 66 9.60 -18.66 0.80
CA GLU A 66 8.73 -17.51 0.51
C GLU A 66 9.21 -16.76 -0.72
N ALA A 67 10.50 -16.50 -0.85
CA ALA A 67 11.08 -15.87 -2.04
C ALA A 67 10.77 -16.67 -3.32
N ILE A 68 10.89 -18.02 -3.26
CA ILE A 68 10.53 -18.90 -4.38
C ILE A 68 9.05 -18.79 -4.72
N ARG A 69 8.14 -18.81 -3.72
CA ARG A 69 6.68 -18.67 -3.95
C ARG A 69 6.32 -17.33 -4.58
N ILE A 70 6.90 -16.25 -4.07
CA ILE A 70 6.70 -14.90 -4.63
C ILE A 70 7.17 -14.86 -6.08
N LYS A 71 8.33 -15.46 -6.37
CA LYS A 71 8.86 -15.52 -7.73
C LYS A 71 8.00 -16.38 -8.67
N GLN A 72 7.42 -17.47 -8.17
CA GLN A 72 6.51 -18.35 -8.96
C GLN A 72 5.25 -17.63 -9.43
N ILE A 73 4.75 -16.67 -8.67
CA ILE A 73 3.60 -15.82 -9.09
C ILE A 73 4.04 -14.61 -9.94
N GLY A 74 5.32 -14.50 -10.31
CA GLY A 74 5.82 -13.51 -11.25
C GLY A 74 6.19 -12.15 -10.63
N ILE A 75 6.26 -12.05 -9.30
CA ILE A 75 6.62 -10.82 -8.60
C ILE A 75 8.14 -10.75 -8.41
N ASN A 76 8.72 -9.58 -8.66
CA ASN A 76 10.16 -9.33 -8.54
C ASN A 76 10.51 -8.33 -7.43
N TRP A 77 9.53 -7.64 -6.87
CA TRP A 77 9.73 -6.60 -5.87
C TRP A 77 9.00 -6.94 -4.59
N VAL A 78 9.63 -6.69 -3.45
CA VAL A 78 9.01 -6.94 -2.15
C VAL A 78 8.93 -5.67 -1.31
N ASP A 79 7.89 -5.58 -0.52
CA ASP A 79 7.79 -4.70 0.62
C ASP A 79 8.31 -5.46 1.84
N LEU A 80 9.49 -5.07 2.32
CA LEU A 80 10.15 -5.74 3.43
C LEU A 80 9.64 -5.22 4.76
N GLN A 81 9.01 -6.09 5.53
CA GLN A 81 8.33 -5.74 6.77
C GLN A 81 8.93 -6.44 7.99
N ASN A 82 8.46 -6.06 9.19
CA ASN A 82 9.00 -6.52 10.47
C ASN A 82 10.48 -6.17 10.67
N VAL A 83 10.90 -5.07 10.07
CA VAL A 83 12.27 -4.54 10.12
C VAL A 83 12.66 -4.09 11.54
N PRO A 84 13.95 -4.06 11.88
CA PRO A 84 14.42 -3.58 13.18
C PRO A 84 14.30 -2.06 13.34
N ALA A 85 14.66 -1.58 14.53
CA ALA A 85 14.75 -0.15 14.81
C ALA A 85 15.73 0.59 13.90
N GLN A 86 15.47 1.86 13.66
CA GLN A 86 16.35 2.77 12.95
C GLN A 86 17.67 3.03 13.75
N PRO A 87 18.82 3.27 13.10
CA PRO A 87 19.00 3.30 11.65
C PRO A 87 19.25 1.90 11.06
N TRP A 88 18.84 1.68 9.81
CA TRP A 88 19.22 0.46 9.07
C TRP A 88 20.62 0.61 8.52
N GLY A 89 21.59 -0.10 9.15
CA GLY A 89 22.98 -0.11 8.76
C GLY A 89 23.25 -0.91 7.48
N MET A 90 24.45 -0.73 6.91
CA MET A 90 24.87 -1.51 5.75
C MET A 90 25.03 -3.00 6.08
N ASP A 91 25.44 -3.32 7.29
CA ASP A 91 25.55 -4.67 7.85
C ASP A 91 24.20 -5.39 7.93
N TYR A 92 23.13 -4.62 8.14
CA TYR A 92 21.76 -5.12 8.12
C TYR A 92 21.21 -5.24 6.68
N LEU A 93 21.35 -4.19 5.87
CA LEU A 93 20.71 -4.11 4.55
C LEU A 93 21.39 -4.95 3.47
N GLN A 94 22.73 -4.98 3.42
CA GLN A 94 23.47 -5.65 2.35
C GLN A 94 23.16 -7.15 2.26
N PRO A 95 23.15 -7.93 3.37
CA PRO A 95 22.79 -9.35 3.30
C PRO A 95 21.37 -9.61 2.76
N ARG A 96 20.45 -8.71 3.01
CA ARG A 96 19.04 -8.80 2.53
C ARG A 96 18.93 -8.59 1.03
N VAL A 97 19.60 -7.55 0.56
CA VAL A 97 19.73 -7.28 -0.88
C VAL A 97 20.38 -8.47 -1.59
N ASP A 98 21.46 -9.02 -1.03
CA ASP A 98 22.18 -10.15 -1.62
C ASP A 98 21.36 -11.44 -1.60
N ALA A 99 20.57 -11.68 -0.55
CA ALA A 99 19.66 -12.83 -0.47
C ALA A 99 18.59 -12.77 -1.57
N LEU A 100 17.93 -11.62 -1.76
CA LEU A 100 16.91 -11.45 -2.79
C LEU A 100 17.48 -11.49 -4.21
N LYS A 101 18.69 -10.97 -4.43
CA LYS A 101 19.37 -11.03 -5.73
C LYS A 101 19.57 -12.47 -6.24
N LYS A 102 19.77 -13.45 -5.35
CA LYS A 102 19.87 -14.87 -5.75
C LYS A 102 18.64 -15.36 -6.50
N HIS A 103 17.48 -14.77 -6.22
CA HIS A 103 16.20 -15.05 -6.87
C HIS A 103 15.82 -14.00 -7.95
N THR A 104 16.75 -13.11 -8.33
CA THR A 104 16.46 -11.97 -9.22
C THR A 104 15.33 -11.10 -8.71
N MET A 105 15.29 -10.88 -7.40
CA MET A 105 14.30 -10.05 -6.70
C MET A 105 14.96 -8.81 -6.09
N HIS A 106 14.15 -7.82 -5.73
CA HIS A 106 14.58 -6.53 -5.21
C HIS A 106 13.73 -6.12 -4.02
N ILE A 107 14.34 -5.38 -3.07
CA ILE A 107 13.59 -4.64 -2.07
C ILE A 107 13.02 -3.40 -2.77
N GLY A 108 11.70 -3.31 -2.87
CA GLY A 108 11.00 -2.17 -3.45
C GLY A 108 10.66 -1.11 -2.42
N ILE A 109 10.23 -1.57 -1.26
CA ILE A 109 9.74 -0.72 -0.18
C ILE A 109 10.33 -1.23 1.14
N MET A 110 10.65 -0.30 2.02
CA MET A 110 10.87 -0.57 3.44
C MET A 110 10.12 0.48 4.25
N MET A 111 9.32 0.02 5.22
CA MET A 111 8.53 0.90 6.06
C MET A 111 9.23 1.16 7.40
N ILE A 112 9.35 2.42 7.80
CA ILE A 112 9.75 2.79 9.17
C ILE A 112 8.70 2.23 10.14
N ARG A 113 9.16 1.58 11.20
CA ARG A 113 8.27 0.89 12.14
C ARG A 113 7.20 1.81 12.70
N TRP A 114 6.00 1.29 12.83
CA TRP A 114 4.82 1.96 13.34
C TRP A 114 4.03 1.06 14.31
N SER A 115 3.10 1.64 15.06
CA SER A 115 2.34 0.90 16.05
C SER A 115 1.06 0.31 15.47
N TYR A 116 0.98 -1.03 15.39
CA TYR A 116 -0.22 -1.74 14.97
C TYR A 116 -1.39 -1.58 15.95
N LYS A 117 -1.10 -1.35 17.22
CA LYS A 117 -2.12 -1.30 18.30
C LYS A 117 -2.63 0.10 18.57
N GLY A 118 -2.25 1.07 17.76
CA GLY A 118 -2.38 2.48 18.11
C GLY A 118 -1.31 2.87 19.14
N GLY A 119 -1.26 4.14 19.51
CA GLY A 119 -0.22 4.66 20.38
C GLY A 119 1.02 5.15 19.63
N MET A 120 2.13 5.27 20.34
CA MET A 120 3.36 5.87 19.82
C MET A 120 4.09 4.97 18.83
N ASP A 121 4.53 5.53 17.72
CA ASP A 121 5.41 4.85 16.78
C ASP A 121 6.82 4.72 17.34
N PRO A 122 7.39 3.52 17.41
CA PRO A 122 8.64 3.30 18.15
C PRO A 122 9.86 4.03 17.58
N ASP A 123 9.84 4.42 16.29
CA ASP A 123 10.94 5.11 15.62
C ASP A 123 10.64 6.57 15.26
N MET A 124 9.39 7.02 15.47
CA MET A 124 8.92 8.35 15.06
C MET A 124 8.32 9.16 16.21
N ASP A 125 8.21 8.61 17.41
CA ASP A 125 7.45 9.21 18.51
C ASP A 125 7.90 10.65 18.82
N GLN A 126 9.19 10.86 19.02
CA GLN A 126 9.71 12.19 19.35
C GLN A 126 9.64 13.14 18.16
N ILE A 127 9.67 12.64 16.94
CA ILE A 127 9.47 13.44 15.73
C ILE A 127 8.02 13.89 15.65
N VAL A 128 7.08 12.97 15.83
CA VAL A 128 5.65 13.23 15.77
C VAL A 128 5.24 14.22 16.87
N ARG A 129 5.78 14.07 18.08
CA ARG A 129 5.43 14.91 19.24
C ARG A 129 6.27 16.17 19.39
N GLY A 130 7.33 16.34 18.58
CA GLY A 130 8.25 17.47 18.72
C GLY A 130 9.07 17.42 20.00
N GLY A 131 9.36 16.21 20.50
CA GLY A 131 10.04 15.97 21.77
C GLY A 131 11.55 16.28 21.74
N PRO A 132 12.24 16.16 22.90
CA PRO A 132 13.61 16.60 23.05
C PRO A 132 14.65 15.77 22.26
N SER A 133 14.37 14.51 21.92
CA SER A 133 15.25 13.67 21.12
C SER A 133 14.89 13.64 19.64
N ARG A 134 13.96 14.49 19.18
CA ARG A 134 13.50 14.58 17.79
C ARG A 134 14.63 14.61 16.79
N ASP A 135 15.64 15.45 17.01
CA ASP A 135 16.73 15.65 16.06
C ASP A 135 17.62 14.39 15.97
N ALA A 136 17.81 13.69 17.09
CA ALA A 136 18.54 12.42 17.10
C ALA A 136 17.80 11.31 16.34
N GLU A 137 16.47 11.25 16.43
CA GLU A 137 15.66 10.32 15.64
C GLU A 137 15.70 10.69 14.14
N ILE A 138 15.63 11.96 13.80
CA ILE A 138 15.79 12.43 12.40
C ILE A 138 17.14 12.01 11.82
N GLU A 139 18.23 12.13 12.57
CA GLU A 139 19.56 11.71 12.08
C GLU A 139 19.63 10.19 11.80
N LYS A 140 18.98 9.35 12.61
CA LYS A 140 18.86 7.91 12.33
C LYS A 140 18.13 7.64 11.02
N ILE A 141 17.02 8.37 10.78
CA ILE A 141 16.25 8.24 9.53
C ILE A 141 17.07 8.73 8.32
N LYS A 142 17.79 9.83 8.45
CA LYS A 142 18.72 10.28 7.39
C LYS A 142 19.77 9.24 7.06
N GLN A 143 20.35 8.59 8.07
CA GLN A 143 21.32 7.51 7.85
C GLN A 143 20.68 6.33 7.10
N THR A 144 19.46 5.94 7.48
CA THR A 144 18.67 4.92 6.78
C THR A 144 18.48 5.28 5.31
N ILE A 145 18.03 6.50 5.02
CA ILE A 145 17.82 6.99 3.65
C ILE A 145 19.10 6.89 2.81
N VAL A 146 20.24 7.31 3.36
CA VAL A 146 21.53 7.22 2.68
C VAL A 146 21.90 5.77 2.37
N ASN A 147 21.69 4.85 3.31
CA ASN A 147 22.01 3.45 3.14
C ASN A 147 21.06 2.76 2.14
N CYS A 148 19.77 3.06 2.19
CA CYS A 148 18.81 2.61 1.19
C CYS A 148 19.19 3.05 -0.22
N GLY A 149 19.54 4.31 -0.40
CA GLY A 149 19.98 4.85 -1.70
C GLY A 149 21.23 4.15 -2.24
N LYS A 150 22.23 3.88 -1.40
CA LYS A 150 23.45 3.14 -1.79
C LYS A 150 23.17 1.73 -2.29
N LEU A 151 22.13 1.09 -1.78
CA LEU A 151 21.76 -0.30 -2.10
C LEU A 151 20.63 -0.41 -3.13
N GLY A 152 20.12 0.72 -3.62
CA GLY A 152 19.07 0.74 -4.63
C GLY A 152 17.68 0.41 -4.09
N VAL A 153 17.42 0.58 -2.80
CA VAL A 153 16.06 0.53 -2.22
C VAL A 153 15.35 1.86 -2.56
N PRO A 154 14.35 1.85 -3.44
CA PRO A 154 13.84 3.08 -4.03
C PRO A 154 12.86 3.84 -3.14
N VAL A 155 12.15 3.15 -2.25
CA VAL A 155 11.07 3.76 -1.44
C VAL A 155 11.27 3.46 0.04
N VAL A 156 11.25 4.50 0.85
CA VAL A 156 11.11 4.42 2.30
C VAL A 156 9.73 4.96 2.67
N GLU A 157 8.89 4.09 3.19
CA GLU A 157 7.55 4.43 3.63
C GLU A 157 7.57 4.85 5.10
N TRP A 158 6.70 5.79 5.46
CA TRP A 158 6.57 6.30 6.81
C TRP A 158 5.14 6.74 7.12
N ASN A 159 4.83 6.80 8.41
CA ASN A 159 3.55 7.24 8.94
C ASN A 159 3.73 8.44 9.87
N PHE A 160 2.64 9.17 10.13
CA PHE A 160 2.68 10.29 11.06
C PHE A 160 1.39 10.34 11.88
N TYR A 161 1.35 9.59 12.98
CA TYR A 161 0.21 9.53 13.90
C TYR A 161 0.60 9.97 15.29
N ASN A 162 -0.26 10.77 15.92
CA ASN A 162 -0.22 10.92 17.38
C ASN A 162 -0.82 9.69 18.06
N HIS A 163 -1.91 9.18 17.50
CA HIS A 163 -2.56 7.94 17.86
C HIS A 163 -3.35 7.41 16.67
N ARG A 164 -3.08 6.17 16.27
CA ARG A 164 -3.82 5.53 15.18
C ARG A 164 -5.22 5.11 15.64
N ALA A 165 -6.24 5.33 14.81
CA ALA A 165 -7.65 5.15 15.18
C ALA A 165 -8.15 3.70 15.07
N VAL A 166 -7.34 2.73 15.44
CA VAL A 166 -7.63 1.30 15.26
C VAL A 166 -8.77 0.74 16.13
N ASP A 167 -9.11 1.42 17.24
CA ASP A 167 -10.19 1.00 18.14
C ASP A 167 -11.58 0.97 17.45
N GLY A 168 -11.71 1.62 16.30
CA GLY A 168 -12.95 1.63 15.52
C GLY A 168 -13.17 0.40 14.66
N TYR A 169 -12.17 -0.47 14.49
CA TYR A 169 -12.27 -1.67 13.67
C TYR A 169 -12.94 -2.84 14.38
N LYS A 170 -13.62 -3.68 13.61
CA LYS A 170 -14.00 -5.04 13.96
C LYS A 170 -14.04 -5.91 12.71
N SER A 171 -13.78 -7.19 12.87
CA SER A 171 -13.96 -8.18 11.81
C SER A 171 -15.43 -8.50 11.59
N VAL A 172 -15.84 -8.61 10.33
CA VAL A 172 -17.21 -8.96 9.91
C VAL A 172 -17.17 -10.02 8.80
N PRO A 173 -18.23 -10.84 8.66
CA PRO A 173 -18.31 -11.80 7.56
C PRO A 173 -18.37 -11.08 6.20
N GLY A 174 -17.58 -11.58 5.26
CA GLY A 174 -17.54 -11.10 3.87
C GLY A 174 -17.99 -12.15 2.85
N ARG A 175 -17.70 -11.89 1.58
CA ARG A 175 -18.03 -12.75 0.45
C ARG A 175 -17.46 -14.17 0.64
N GLY A 176 -18.30 -15.19 0.50
CA GLY A 176 -17.90 -16.59 0.58
C GLY A 176 -17.37 -17.04 1.96
N GLY A 177 -17.68 -16.29 3.03
CA GLY A 177 -17.17 -16.57 4.36
C GLY A 177 -15.80 -15.97 4.68
N ALA A 178 -15.22 -15.17 3.77
CA ALA A 178 -14.03 -14.38 4.04
C ALA A 178 -14.24 -13.41 5.20
N VAL A 179 -13.17 -12.99 5.84
CA VAL A 179 -13.19 -12.00 6.91
C VAL A 179 -12.88 -10.64 6.33
N TYR A 180 -13.81 -9.69 6.53
CA TYR A 180 -13.64 -8.28 6.20
C TYR A 180 -13.40 -7.46 7.46
N ASP A 181 -12.79 -6.29 7.32
CA ASP A 181 -12.59 -5.34 8.41
C ASP A 181 -13.52 -4.15 8.22
N GLU A 182 -14.39 -3.93 9.22
CA GLU A 182 -15.32 -2.82 9.26
C GLU A 182 -14.85 -1.77 10.24
N PHE A 183 -14.65 -0.54 9.77
CA PHE A 183 -14.43 0.61 10.63
C PHE A 183 -15.72 1.33 10.93
N ASN A 184 -15.91 1.74 12.20
CA ASN A 184 -16.98 2.65 12.61
C ASN A 184 -16.49 3.58 13.71
N TYR A 185 -16.42 4.87 13.40
CA TYR A 185 -15.92 5.90 14.29
C TYR A 185 -16.72 6.03 15.60
N ALA A 186 -18.02 5.67 15.60
CA ALA A 186 -18.83 5.71 16.82
C ALA A 186 -18.29 4.82 17.95
N ARG A 187 -17.52 3.77 17.61
CA ARG A 187 -16.91 2.87 18.61
C ARG A 187 -15.79 3.52 19.40
N MET A 188 -15.16 4.56 18.85
CA MET A 188 -13.94 5.11 19.44
C MET A 188 -13.96 6.62 19.70
N LYS A 189 -14.89 7.37 19.13
CA LYS A 189 -14.88 8.85 19.16
C LYS A 189 -14.88 9.47 20.57
N THR A 190 -15.32 8.70 21.58
CA THR A 190 -15.39 9.14 22.99
C THR A 190 -14.30 8.53 23.87
N LEU A 191 -13.39 7.74 23.30
CA LEU A 191 -12.30 7.14 24.07
C LEU A 191 -11.33 8.23 24.55
N PRO A 192 -10.91 8.16 25.83
CA PRO A 192 -9.97 9.12 26.38
C PRO A 192 -8.56 8.95 25.81
N PRO A 193 -7.68 9.94 25.94
CA PRO A 193 -6.25 9.79 25.68
C PRO A 193 -5.66 8.59 26.43
N LEU A 194 -4.63 7.99 25.87
CA LEU A 194 -3.89 6.93 26.56
C LEU A 194 -2.99 7.54 27.65
N PRO A 195 -2.75 6.82 28.75
CA PRO A 195 -1.81 7.25 29.77
C PRO A 195 -0.42 7.52 29.18
N GLY A 196 0.14 8.68 29.46
CA GLY A 196 1.44 9.09 28.93
C GLY A 196 1.44 9.60 27.48
N GLU A 197 0.29 9.63 26.83
CA GLU A 197 0.14 10.12 25.43
C GLU A 197 -0.76 11.38 25.43
N PRO A 198 -0.21 12.58 25.68
CA PRO A 198 -1.01 13.79 25.68
C PRO A 198 -1.57 14.08 24.29
N PRO A 199 -2.82 14.57 24.21
CA PRO A 199 -3.40 15.01 22.95
C PRO A 199 -2.55 16.07 22.26
N GLN A 200 -2.53 16.02 20.93
CA GLN A 200 -1.81 16.98 20.11
C GLN A 200 -2.76 17.69 19.16
N SER A 201 -2.54 18.99 18.98
CA SER A 201 -3.33 19.80 18.06
C SER A 201 -2.96 19.52 16.61
N TYR A 202 -3.88 19.80 15.69
CA TYR A 202 -3.63 19.74 14.26
C TYR A 202 -2.43 20.60 13.82
N GLU A 203 -2.37 21.84 14.32
CA GLU A 203 -1.30 22.78 13.96
C GLU A 203 0.07 22.35 14.48
N ASP A 204 0.15 21.81 15.71
CA ASP A 204 1.41 21.32 16.25
C ASP A 204 1.89 20.08 15.49
N THR A 205 0.99 19.17 15.12
CA THR A 205 1.32 18.03 14.28
C THR A 205 1.87 18.50 12.91
N TRP A 206 1.25 19.50 12.28
CA TRP A 206 1.75 20.06 11.02
C TRP A 206 3.09 20.78 11.16
N LYS A 207 3.37 21.47 12.26
CA LYS A 207 4.71 22.03 12.51
C LYS A 207 5.76 20.93 12.54
N ASN A 208 5.44 19.81 13.20
CA ASN A 208 6.37 18.69 13.34
C ASN A 208 6.57 17.97 12.00
N ILE A 209 5.51 17.75 11.19
CA ILE A 209 5.63 17.25 9.81
C ILE A 209 6.55 18.16 8.99
N ALA A 210 6.30 19.46 8.98
CA ALA A 210 7.09 20.40 8.20
C ALA A 210 8.57 20.44 8.64
N TYR A 211 8.83 20.34 9.93
CA TYR A 211 10.18 20.24 10.45
C TYR A 211 10.89 18.97 9.97
N PHE A 212 10.22 17.83 10.08
CA PHE A 212 10.73 16.55 9.61
C PHE A 212 11.04 16.56 8.12
N LEU A 213 10.07 16.94 7.28
CA LEU A 213 10.24 16.97 5.82
C LEU A 213 11.40 17.85 5.38
N LYS A 214 11.54 19.04 5.95
CA LYS A 214 12.66 19.98 5.64
C LYS A 214 14.02 19.34 5.95
N ALA A 215 14.09 18.46 6.95
CA ALA A 215 15.33 17.82 7.35
C ALA A 215 15.67 16.60 6.48
N VAL A 216 14.67 15.77 6.08
CA VAL A 216 14.93 14.47 5.43
C VAL A 216 14.78 14.49 3.92
N VAL A 217 13.90 15.33 3.34
CA VAL A 217 13.65 15.34 1.90
C VAL A 217 14.88 15.69 1.07
N PRO A 218 15.72 16.69 1.43
CA PRO A 218 16.96 16.96 0.69
C PRO A 218 17.94 15.79 0.71
N VAL A 219 17.97 15.00 1.81
CA VAL A 219 18.80 13.80 1.90
C VAL A 219 18.26 12.70 0.98
N ALA A 220 16.95 12.52 0.96
CA ALA A 220 16.29 11.54 0.09
C ALA A 220 16.52 11.87 -1.39
N GLU A 221 16.35 13.12 -1.78
CA GLU A 221 16.58 13.57 -3.15
C GLU A 221 18.03 13.32 -3.60
N LYS A 222 19.00 13.68 -2.77
CA LYS A 222 20.44 13.45 -3.04
C LYS A 222 20.79 11.97 -3.21
N ASN A 223 20.07 11.08 -2.54
CA ASN A 223 20.32 9.63 -2.56
C ASN A 223 19.33 8.86 -3.45
N HIS A 224 18.51 9.54 -4.25
CA HIS A 224 17.53 8.94 -5.15
C HIS A 224 16.50 8.03 -4.46
N VAL A 225 16.17 8.33 -3.21
CA VAL A 225 15.14 7.66 -2.43
C VAL A 225 13.86 8.49 -2.44
N VAL A 226 12.73 7.82 -2.56
CA VAL A 226 11.40 8.43 -2.40
C VAL A 226 10.92 8.19 -0.98
N LEU A 227 10.59 9.25 -0.28
CA LEU A 227 9.86 9.20 0.98
C LEU A 227 8.37 9.18 0.67
N SER A 228 7.72 8.08 0.99
CA SER A 228 6.31 7.86 0.72
C SER A 228 5.54 7.86 2.04
N VAL A 229 4.77 8.91 2.32
CA VAL A 229 3.96 8.92 3.54
C VAL A 229 2.64 8.19 3.31
N HIS A 230 2.32 7.26 4.22
CA HIS A 230 1.00 6.65 4.26
C HIS A 230 -0.02 7.65 4.82
N PRO A 231 -1.18 7.85 4.19
CA PRO A 231 -2.25 8.64 4.78
C PRO A 231 -2.74 8.02 6.08
N ASN A 232 -3.43 8.80 6.91
CA ASN A 232 -4.02 8.21 8.11
C ASN A 232 -5.09 7.20 7.73
N ASP A 233 -4.91 5.99 8.21
CA ASP A 233 -5.83 4.87 8.07
C ASP A 233 -6.01 4.16 9.43
N PRO A 234 -7.22 4.22 9.99
CA PRO A 234 -8.42 4.95 9.54
C PRO A 234 -8.28 6.48 9.58
N PRO A 235 -9.06 7.23 8.76
CA PRO A 235 -8.96 8.68 8.65
C PRO A 235 -10.03 9.49 9.42
N PRO A 236 -10.46 9.15 10.66
CA PRO A 236 -11.42 9.97 11.38
C PRO A 236 -10.81 11.33 11.72
N PRO A 237 -11.62 12.34 12.08
CA PRO A 237 -11.11 13.67 12.41
C PRO A 237 -10.29 13.70 13.71
N MET A 238 -10.59 12.81 14.63
CA MET A 238 -9.97 12.74 15.95
C MET A 238 -9.73 11.30 16.37
N SER A 239 -8.64 11.06 17.09
CA SER A 239 -8.39 9.80 17.78
C SER A 239 -7.87 10.08 19.20
N ARG A 240 -8.58 9.57 20.21
CA ARG A 240 -8.22 9.69 21.63
C ARG A 240 -7.77 11.12 22.03
N GLY A 241 -8.52 12.12 21.58
CA GLY A 241 -8.27 13.52 21.86
C GLY A 241 -7.25 14.19 20.95
N SER A 242 -6.49 13.45 20.14
CA SER A 242 -5.56 14.02 19.17
C SER A 242 -6.23 14.27 17.83
N ALA A 243 -5.99 15.43 17.23
CA ALA A 243 -6.41 15.73 15.88
C ALA A 243 -5.63 14.85 14.89
N GLN A 244 -6.34 14.32 13.90
CA GLN A 244 -5.71 13.55 12.84
C GLN A 244 -5.29 14.47 11.70
N VAL A 245 -4.13 14.17 11.09
CA VAL A 245 -3.61 14.82 9.89
C VAL A 245 -3.63 13.83 8.73
N LEU A 246 -3.39 14.29 7.51
CA LEU A 246 -3.40 13.44 6.31
C LEU A 246 -4.72 12.68 6.11
N ASN A 247 -5.77 13.20 6.68
CA ASN A 247 -7.13 12.67 6.64
C ASN A 247 -8.05 13.48 5.71
N SER A 248 -7.47 14.22 4.77
CA SER A 248 -8.16 14.94 3.71
C SER A 248 -7.26 15.10 2.48
N PHE A 249 -7.86 15.26 1.30
CA PHE A 249 -7.10 15.54 0.10
C PHE A 249 -6.37 16.89 0.15
N SER A 250 -6.92 17.87 0.87
CA SER A 250 -6.23 19.14 1.13
C SER A 250 -4.95 18.96 1.94
N ASP A 251 -4.95 18.05 2.89
CA ASP A 251 -3.75 17.69 3.66
C ASP A 251 -2.68 17.03 2.79
N TRP A 252 -3.08 16.14 1.88
CA TRP A 252 -2.14 15.50 0.96
C TRP A 252 -1.48 16.51 0.02
N LYS A 253 -2.25 17.49 -0.46
CA LYS A 253 -1.70 18.61 -1.23
C LYS A 253 -0.71 19.42 -0.40
N ARG A 254 -1.10 19.82 0.82
CA ARG A 254 -0.25 20.54 1.76
C ARG A 254 1.06 19.81 2.02
N LEU A 255 1.01 18.49 2.21
CA LEU A 255 2.19 17.67 2.47
C LEU A 255 3.19 17.72 1.32
N VAL A 256 2.77 17.42 0.10
CA VAL A 256 3.67 17.38 -1.06
C VAL A 256 4.18 18.77 -1.45
N GLU A 257 3.48 19.82 -1.08
CA GLU A 257 3.86 21.22 -1.28
C GLU A 257 4.77 21.77 -0.19
N THR A 258 4.75 21.18 1.02
CA THR A 258 5.58 21.61 2.17
C THR A 258 7.07 21.60 1.84
N VAL A 259 7.53 20.58 1.11
CA VAL A 259 8.83 20.54 0.44
C VAL A 259 8.58 20.03 -0.97
N ASN A 260 8.62 20.92 -1.95
CA ASN A 260 8.32 20.60 -3.35
C ASN A 260 9.46 19.82 -4.00
N SER A 261 9.51 18.51 -3.79
CA SER A 261 10.53 17.59 -4.30
C SER A 261 9.90 16.29 -4.82
N PRO A 262 10.42 15.68 -5.90
CA PRO A 262 9.99 14.37 -6.36
C PRO A 262 10.28 13.24 -5.36
N SER A 263 11.08 13.51 -4.34
CA SER A 263 11.33 12.59 -3.22
C SER A 263 10.34 12.75 -2.06
N ASN A 264 9.43 13.74 -2.10
CA ASN A 264 8.36 13.92 -1.12
C ASN A 264 7.02 13.51 -1.74
N CYS A 265 6.58 12.29 -1.46
CA CYS A 265 5.44 11.66 -2.10
C CYS A 265 4.43 11.13 -1.09
N MET A 266 3.22 10.86 -1.58
CA MET A 266 2.19 10.08 -0.89
C MET A 266 2.31 8.61 -1.27
N THR A 267 2.06 7.72 -0.34
CA THR A 267 1.47 6.42 -0.62
C THR A 267 0.03 6.71 -1.06
N TRP A 268 -0.24 6.53 -2.37
CA TRP A 268 -1.59 6.70 -2.84
C TRP A 268 -2.39 5.44 -2.57
N ASP A 269 -3.09 5.44 -1.45
CA ASP A 269 -4.00 4.39 -1.05
C ASP A 269 -5.39 4.65 -1.64
N CYS A 270 -5.82 3.76 -2.54
CA CYS A 270 -7.11 3.89 -3.23
C CYS A 270 -8.27 3.75 -2.23
N GLY A 271 -8.17 2.81 -1.29
CA GLY A 271 -9.17 2.61 -0.25
C GLY A 271 -9.29 3.83 0.68
N VAL A 272 -8.17 4.34 1.23
CA VAL A 272 -8.22 5.57 2.05
C VAL A 272 -8.79 6.73 1.26
N THR A 273 -8.46 6.85 -0.02
CA THR A 273 -9.05 7.91 -0.86
C THR A 273 -10.57 7.82 -0.85
N ARG A 274 -11.14 6.63 -1.00
CA ARG A 274 -12.59 6.41 -0.95
C ARG A 274 -13.15 6.59 0.46
N GLU A 275 -12.44 6.18 1.48
CA GLU A 275 -12.80 6.41 2.89
C GLU A 275 -12.93 7.90 3.22
N LEU A 276 -12.10 8.75 2.61
CA LEU A 276 -12.20 10.21 2.72
C LEU A 276 -13.45 10.78 2.04
N GLY A 277 -14.11 10.01 1.18
CA GLY A 277 -15.21 10.45 0.33
C GLY A 277 -14.75 11.08 -0.98
N GLU A 278 -13.48 10.91 -1.32
CA GLU A 278 -12.89 11.41 -2.57
C GLU A 278 -12.96 10.32 -3.67
N ASP A 279 -12.84 10.73 -4.93
CA ASP A 279 -12.73 9.82 -6.05
C ASP A 279 -11.26 9.44 -6.30
N PRO A 280 -10.87 8.15 -6.19
CA PRO A 280 -9.49 7.73 -6.39
C PRO A 280 -8.91 8.13 -7.75
N VAL A 281 -9.71 8.09 -8.82
CA VAL A 281 -9.22 8.47 -10.15
C VAL A 281 -8.87 9.96 -10.20
N THR A 282 -9.67 10.82 -9.59
CA THR A 282 -9.41 12.26 -9.51
C THR A 282 -8.16 12.56 -8.68
N VAL A 283 -8.08 12.00 -7.48
CA VAL A 283 -6.94 12.20 -6.57
C VAL A 283 -5.65 11.63 -7.16
N GLY A 284 -5.72 10.40 -7.66
CA GLY A 284 -4.58 9.72 -8.29
C GLY A 284 -4.05 10.48 -9.50
N ASN A 285 -4.93 11.02 -10.35
CA ASN A 285 -4.51 11.83 -11.49
C ASN A 285 -3.80 13.12 -11.06
N TRP A 286 -4.27 13.78 -9.99
CA TRP A 286 -3.61 14.95 -9.43
C TRP A 286 -2.21 14.63 -8.91
N LEU A 287 -2.05 13.53 -8.18
CA LEU A 287 -0.76 13.06 -7.66
C LEU A 287 0.18 12.61 -8.79
N ALA A 288 -0.31 11.78 -9.72
CA ALA A 288 0.47 11.20 -10.81
C ALA A 288 1.01 12.27 -11.75
N SER A 289 0.16 13.24 -12.15
CA SER A 289 0.57 14.35 -13.04
C SER A 289 1.67 15.24 -12.45
N ARG A 290 1.88 15.17 -11.14
CA ARG A 290 2.93 15.89 -10.39
C ARG A 290 4.09 15.02 -9.98
N ASN A 291 4.08 13.74 -10.35
CA ASN A 291 5.05 12.73 -9.90
C ASN A 291 5.13 12.64 -8.36
N ARG A 292 3.96 12.62 -7.70
CA ARG A 292 3.82 12.59 -6.23
C ARG A 292 3.25 11.29 -5.67
N ILE A 293 3.22 10.22 -6.46
CA ILE A 293 2.91 8.87 -6.00
C ILE A 293 4.23 8.16 -5.72
N GLY A 294 4.52 7.85 -4.47
CA GLY A 294 5.68 7.06 -4.06
C GLY A 294 5.45 5.58 -4.33
N GLN A 295 4.30 5.10 -3.89
CA GLN A 295 3.75 3.78 -4.19
C GLN A 295 2.22 3.85 -4.22
N VAL A 296 1.60 2.78 -4.71
CA VAL A 296 0.14 2.63 -4.74
C VAL A 296 -0.25 1.48 -3.82
N HIS A 297 -1.16 1.73 -2.89
CA HIS A 297 -1.90 0.70 -2.18
C HIS A 297 -3.19 0.42 -2.96
N PHE A 298 -3.22 -0.76 -3.59
CA PHE A 298 -4.26 -1.16 -4.51
C PHE A 298 -5.31 -1.99 -3.78
N ARG A 299 -6.19 -1.33 -3.04
CA ARG A 299 -7.29 -1.91 -2.27
C ARG A 299 -8.59 -1.15 -2.46
N ASN A 300 -9.70 -1.75 -2.06
CA ASN A 300 -11.03 -1.21 -2.26
C ASN A 300 -11.87 -1.30 -1.00
N VAL A 301 -12.84 -0.41 -0.85
CA VAL A 301 -13.74 -0.31 0.29
C VAL A 301 -15.16 -0.06 -0.16
N VAL A 302 -16.12 -0.38 0.70
CA VAL A 302 -17.52 0.10 0.61
C VAL A 302 -17.72 1.16 1.68
N THR A 303 -17.96 2.40 1.27
CA THR A 303 -18.08 3.55 2.17
C THR A 303 -19.54 3.93 2.37
N ARG A 304 -20.02 3.86 3.61
CA ARG A 304 -21.38 4.29 4.00
C ARG A 304 -21.39 5.74 4.46
N LYS A 305 -20.35 6.15 5.16
CA LYS A 305 -20.16 7.53 5.63
C LYS A 305 -18.67 7.88 5.58
N PRO A 306 -18.28 8.84 4.76
CA PRO A 306 -16.88 9.23 4.65
C PRO A 306 -16.22 9.47 6.00
N ARG A 307 -15.01 8.93 6.19
CA ARG A 307 -14.17 8.98 7.38
C ARG A 307 -14.76 8.32 8.64
N GLU A 308 -15.99 7.86 8.63
CA GLU A 308 -16.66 7.40 9.84
C GLU A 308 -17.19 5.97 9.77
N ASP A 309 -17.59 5.50 8.58
CA ASP A 309 -18.21 4.18 8.44
C ASP A 309 -17.93 3.58 7.07
N TYR A 310 -17.14 2.52 7.03
CA TYR A 310 -16.80 1.80 5.81
C TYR A 310 -16.41 0.35 6.12
N THR A 311 -16.32 -0.46 5.07
CA THR A 311 -15.84 -1.85 5.16
C THR A 311 -14.79 -2.08 4.08
N GLU A 312 -13.65 -2.61 4.46
CA GLU A 312 -12.61 -3.03 3.54
C GLU A 312 -13.01 -4.36 2.91
N VAL A 313 -12.93 -4.43 1.59
CA VAL A 313 -13.44 -5.56 0.79
C VAL A 313 -12.39 -6.04 -0.22
N PHE A 314 -12.70 -7.07 -1.00
CA PHE A 314 -11.85 -7.44 -2.13
C PHE A 314 -11.78 -6.31 -3.18
N PRO A 315 -10.69 -6.21 -3.95
CA PRO A 315 -10.54 -5.16 -4.96
C PRO A 315 -11.68 -5.07 -5.99
N ASP A 316 -12.35 -6.18 -6.26
CA ASP A 316 -13.48 -6.27 -7.19
C ASP A 316 -14.86 -6.10 -6.54
N ASN A 317 -14.93 -5.78 -5.24
CA ASN A 317 -16.17 -5.79 -4.45
C ASN A 317 -16.47 -4.45 -3.76
N GLY A 318 -15.72 -3.40 -4.04
CA GLY A 318 -15.88 -2.09 -3.43
C GLY A 318 -16.54 -1.06 -4.35
N ASP A 319 -16.50 0.19 -3.90
CA ASP A 319 -17.12 1.33 -4.57
C ASP A 319 -16.30 1.87 -5.74
N ASP A 320 -15.03 1.46 -5.87
CA ASP A 320 -14.10 1.99 -6.85
C ASP A 320 -13.93 1.06 -8.04
N ASP A 321 -13.86 1.65 -9.24
CA ASP A 321 -13.43 0.95 -10.45
C ASP A 321 -11.90 0.83 -10.46
N MET A 322 -11.39 -0.29 -9.96
CA MET A 322 -9.96 -0.56 -9.87
C MET A 322 -9.30 -0.71 -11.24
N TYR A 323 -10.06 -0.96 -12.31
CA TYR A 323 -9.54 -0.96 -13.67
C TYR A 323 -9.19 0.46 -14.13
N GLU A 324 -10.03 1.45 -13.81
CA GLU A 324 -9.74 2.85 -14.12
C GLU A 324 -8.52 3.37 -13.33
N VAL A 325 -8.29 2.86 -12.11
CA VAL A 325 -7.07 3.13 -11.34
C VAL A 325 -5.83 2.68 -12.12
N ILE A 326 -5.81 1.45 -12.65
CA ILE A 326 -4.68 0.95 -13.45
C ILE A 326 -4.54 1.75 -14.77
N ARG A 327 -5.64 2.06 -15.45
CA ARG A 327 -5.60 2.89 -16.67
C ARG A 327 -4.98 4.25 -16.42
N LEU A 328 -5.31 4.89 -15.30
CA LEU A 328 -4.72 6.15 -14.89
C LEU A 328 -3.21 6.04 -14.70
N LEU A 329 -2.75 5.01 -14.01
CA LEU A 329 -1.31 4.78 -13.78
C LEU A 329 -0.55 4.62 -15.10
N VAL A 330 -1.08 3.81 -16.02
CA VAL A 330 -0.50 3.62 -17.36
C VAL A 330 -0.50 4.93 -18.16
N LYS A 331 -1.62 5.67 -18.16
CA LYS A 331 -1.75 6.96 -18.86
C LYS A 331 -0.73 8.00 -18.37
N ASN A 332 -0.41 7.99 -17.08
CA ASN A 332 0.56 8.91 -16.47
C ASN A 332 2.01 8.35 -16.48
N ASN A 333 2.29 7.26 -17.19
CA ASN A 333 3.60 6.62 -17.24
C ASN A 333 4.16 6.30 -15.84
N TYR A 334 3.30 5.85 -14.94
CA TYR A 334 3.71 5.45 -13.59
C TYR A 334 4.59 4.20 -13.66
N ARG A 335 5.77 4.23 -13.02
CA ARG A 335 6.79 3.18 -13.11
C ARG A 335 7.23 2.61 -11.78
N ARG A 336 6.64 3.11 -10.67
CA ARG A 336 6.96 2.66 -9.33
C ARG A 336 6.08 1.48 -8.91
N LEU A 337 5.93 1.27 -7.65
CA LEU A 337 5.40 0.07 -7.01
C LEU A 337 3.89 0.12 -6.84
N ILE A 338 3.23 -1.01 -7.10
CA ILE A 338 1.82 -1.25 -6.81
C ILE A 338 1.76 -2.42 -5.83
N PHE A 339 1.18 -2.19 -4.68
CA PHE A 339 1.03 -3.16 -3.61
C PHE A 339 -0.47 -3.48 -3.38
N PRO A 340 -0.90 -4.74 -3.56
CA PRO A 340 -2.25 -5.19 -3.21
C PRO A 340 -2.32 -5.36 -1.69
N GLU A 341 -2.56 -4.27 -1.00
CA GLU A 341 -2.50 -4.14 0.44
C GLU A 341 -3.84 -4.52 1.09
N HIS A 342 -3.86 -4.78 2.40
CA HIS A 342 -4.99 -5.26 3.19
C HIS A 342 -5.69 -6.49 2.58
N PRO A 343 -4.99 -7.62 2.38
CA PRO A 343 -5.62 -8.84 1.89
C PRO A 343 -6.70 -9.31 2.86
N ARG A 344 -7.84 -9.71 2.32
CA ARG A 344 -8.95 -10.21 3.16
C ARG A 344 -8.63 -11.59 3.72
N GLY A 345 -9.00 -11.83 4.98
CA GLY A 345 -8.75 -13.10 5.64
C GLY A 345 -9.53 -14.25 4.97
N LEU A 346 -8.81 -15.29 4.53
CA LEU A 346 -9.36 -16.47 3.90
C LEU A 346 -9.27 -17.70 4.81
N ASP A 347 -10.12 -18.70 4.59
CA ASP A 347 -10.05 -19.95 5.35
C ASP A 347 -8.70 -20.66 5.17
N ILE A 348 -8.10 -20.55 4.00
CA ILE A 348 -6.81 -21.15 3.69
C ILE A 348 -5.67 -20.57 4.53
N ASP A 349 -5.80 -19.34 5.00
CA ASP A 349 -4.77 -18.66 5.83
C ASP A 349 -4.53 -19.41 7.14
N LYS A 350 -5.54 -20.17 7.61
CA LYS A 350 -5.44 -21.05 8.81
C LYS A 350 -4.60 -22.29 8.57
N LEU A 351 -4.43 -22.68 7.32
CA LEU A 351 -3.71 -23.88 6.89
C LEU A 351 -2.25 -23.58 6.51
N LEU A 352 -1.91 -22.31 6.33
CA LEU A 352 -0.55 -21.89 6.00
C LEU A 352 0.28 -21.81 7.28
N PRO A 353 1.53 -22.30 7.28
CA PRO A 353 2.43 -22.10 8.40
C PRO A 353 2.63 -20.61 8.62
N LYS A 354 2.46 -20.19 9.88
CA LYS A 354 2.75 -18.82 10.32
C LYS A 354 4.25 -18.60 10.37
#